data_3823ba398d64e140ce249ba17895da50
#
_entry.id   3823ba398d64e140ce249ba17895da50
#
_cell.length_a   1.000
_cell.length_b   1.000
_cell.length_c   1.000
_cell.angle_alpha   90.00
_cell.angle_beta   90.00
_cell.angle_gamma   90.00
#
_symmetry.space_group_name_H-M   'P 1'
#
loop_
_entity.id
_entity.type
_entity.pdbx_description
1 polymer ?
#
loop_
_entity_poly.entity_id
_entity_poly.type
_entity_poly.pdbx_seq_one_letter_code
_entity_poly.pdbx_strand_id
1 'polypeptide(L)'
;MVNLDKLLNLRDTEFGPEWIALGMLALAVLGEWLHGRRVARIAHLAFGPTRKPAWWARGAPTLRVLAASAAAWGFATLLAVEPKRYSSEGAGALGDIEGRILLVLDVSPSMRLVDAGPEKKDSRMLRARRLMESFFDRAPIDQNAVSVVAFYTGAKPVVVDTRDIEVVRNILGDLPMHYAFNAGKTQLFDGLEEAAKLAKPWPPRSTTLIIISDGDTVPATGMPRMPASVRSTIVVGVGDAKTGKFIDGRNSRQEVAVLKQVAARLGGSFHDGNEKHLASDLIAAAMGREDESVFERLTRREYALIALASGSALLALLPVLLQLAGTSWRPGADRRGVLADKRAPAAASKLAPGAPRPRSPAPPVDVA
;
A
#
# COMPACT_ATOMS: atom_id res chain seq x y z
N MET A 1 -21.51 -31.24 18.16
CA MET A 1 -21.08 -30.54 16.93
C MET A 1 -20.46 -29.20 17.34
N VAL A 2 -19.15 -29.13 17.34
CA VAL A 2 -18.44 -27.86 17.64
C VAL A 2 -18.72 -26.93 16.48
N ASN A 3 -19.29 -25.76 16.76
CA ASN A 3 -19.69 -24.79 15.75
C ASN A 3 -18.42 -24.18 15.14
N LEU A 4 -18.05 -24.66 13.96
CA LEU A 4 -16.84 -24.23 13.21
C LEU A 4 -16.83 -22.72 12.95
N ASP A 5 -18.03 -22.10 12.83
CA ASP A 5 -18.17 -20.67 12.59
C ASP A 5 -17.68 -19.82 13.77
N LYS A 6 -17.76 -20.33 14.99
CA LYS A 6 -17.20 -19.64 16.18
C LYS A 6 -15.67 -19.72 16.26
N LEU A 7 -15.08 -20.80 15.75
CA LEU A 7 -13.62 -20.97 15.70
C LEU A 7 -12.96 -20.16 14.57
N LEU A 8 -13.73 -19.86 13.51
CA LEU A 8 -13.24 -19.13 12.35
C LEU A 8 -13.56 -17.62 12.40
N ASN A 9 -14.24 -17.14 13.45
CA ASN A 9 -14.57 -15.73 13.58
C ASN A 9 -13.35 -14.92 14.09
N LEU A 10 -12.33 -14.85 13.24
CA LEU A 10 -11.10 -14.06 13.45
C LEU A 10 -11.36 -12.55 13.54
N ARG A 11 -12.62 -12.12 13.34
CA ARG A 11 -13.04 -10.72 13.42
C ARG A 11 -13.12 -10.16 14.83
N ASP A 12 -13.51 -11.01 15.78
CA ASP A 12 -13.78 -10.59 17.17
C ASP A 12 -12.66 -10.98 18.15
N THR A 13 -11.57 -11.59 17.63
CA THR A 13 -10.42 -11.94 18.47
C THR A 13 -9.43 -10.78 18.50
N GLU A 14 -8.90 -10.47 19.67
CA GLU A 14 -7.76 -9.55 19.85
C GLU A 14 -6.50 -10.02 19.10
N PHE A 15 -6.52 -11.21 18.51
CA PHE A 15 -5.44 -11.83 17.75
C PHE A 15 -5.59 -11.51 16.26
N GLY A 16 -4.84 -10.51 15.79
CA GLY A 16 -4.75 -10.17 14.37
C GLY A 16 -4.02 -11.25 13.53
N PRO A 17 -4.06 -11.14 12.19
CA PRO A 17 -3.36 -12.05 11.25
C PRO A 17 -1.86 -12.19 11.54
N GLU A 18 -1.27 -11.21 12.20
CA GLU A 18 0.13 -11.16 12.59
C GLU A 18 0.49 -12.28 13.59
N TRP A 19 -0.39 -12.58 14.53
CA TRP A 19 -0.18 -13.65 15.51
C TRP A 19 -0.22 -15.03 14.88
N ILE A 20 -1.07 -15.22 13.86
CA ILE A 20 -1.11 -16.46 13.08
C ILE A 20 0.20 -16.65 12.32
N ALA A 21 0.72 -15.57 11.72
CA ALA A 21 2.02 -15.60 11.04
C ALA A 21 3.17 -15.93 11.99
N LEU A 22 3.17 -15.35 13.20
CA LEU A 22 4.18 -15.64 14.23
C LEU A 22 4.09 -17.09 14.72
N GLY A 23 2.88 -17.60 14.94
CA GLY A 23 2.67 -19.01 15.29
C GLY A 23 3.18 -19.95 14.20
N MET A 24 2.90 -19.66 12.94
CA MET A 24 3.40 -20.44 11.80
C MET A 24 4.94 -20.31 11.68
N LEU A 25 5.50 -19.14 11.92
CA LEU A 25 6.95 -18.95 11.95
C LEU A 25 7.60 -19.86 12.98
N ALA A 26 7.08 -19.89 14.20
CA ALA A 26 7.60 -20.73 15.28
C ALA A 26 7.50 -22.23 14.94
N LEU A 27 6.36 -22.67 14.41
CA LEU A 27 6.15 -24.04 13.96
C LEU A 27 7.08 -24.43 12.81
N ALA A 28 7.25 -23.55 11.84
CA ALA A 28 8.15 -23.77 10.69
C ALA A 28 9.62 -23.86 11.12
N VAL A 29 10.06 -22.96 12.02
CA VAL A 29 11.42 -23.01 12.60
C VAL A 29 11.66 -24.32 13.35
N LEU A 30 10.69 -24.76 14.19
CA LEU A 30 10.77 -26.03 14.90
C LEU A 30 10.82 -27.22 13.93
N GLY A 31 9.96 -27.19 12.91
CA GLY A 31 9.93 -28.23 11.86
C GLY A 31 11.26 -28.33 11.10
N GLU A 32 11.82 -27.21 10.67
CA GLU A 32 13.11 -27.19 9.98
C GLU A 32 14.29 -27.61 10.90
N TRP A 33 14.24 -27.25 12.16
CA TRP A 33 15.24 -27.71 13.13
C TRP A 33 15.20 -29.24 13.31
N LEU A 34 14.00 -29.82 13.47
CA LEU A 34 13.83 -31.27 13.55
C LEU A 34 14.23 -31.97 12.25
N HIS A 35 13.86 -31.39 11.09
CA HIS A 35 14.25 -31.87 9.78
C HIS A 35 15.77 -31.83 9.60
N GLY A 36 16.42 -30.73 9.95
CA GLY A 36 17.87 -30.58 9.90
C GLY A 36 18.62 -31.62 10.74
N ARG A 37 18.10 -31.95 11.94
CA ARG A 37 18.65 -33.03 12.78
C ARG A 37 18.54 -34.40 12.10
N ARG A 38 17.43 -34.68 11.42
CA ARG A 38 17.22 -35.95 10.66
C ARG A 38 18.16 -36.01 9.46
N VAL A 39 18.24 -34.92 8.68
CA VAL A 39 19.12 -34.83 7.51
C VAL A 39 20.57 -34.99 7.89
N ALA A 40 21.02 -34.39 9.02
CA ALA A 40 22.39 -34.54 9.51
C ALA A 40 22.78 -36.00 9.79
N ARG A 41 21.85 -36.83 10.27
CA ARG A 41 22.09 -38.28 10.51
C ARG A 41 22.33 -39.06 9.23
N ILE A 42 21.66 -38.69 8.13
CA ILE A 42 21.73 -39.41 6.83
C ILE A 42 22.53 -38.63 5.78
N ALA A 43 23.26 -37.60 6.18
CA ALA A 43 23.94 -36.68 5.27
C ALA A 43 24.95 -37.37 4.34
N HIS A 44 25.60 -38.44 4.79
CA HIS A 44 26.52 -39.23 3.99
C HIS A 44 25.83 -40.02 2.84
N LEU A 45 24.57 -40.41 3.04
CA LEU A 45 23.78 -41.07 2.01
C LEU A 45 23.19 -40.06 1.01
N ALA A 46 22.76 -38.89 1.53
CA ALA A 46 22.10 -37.88 0.72
C ALA A 46 23.10 -37.00 -0.09
N PHE A 47 24.27 -36.69 0.47
CA PHE A 47 25.23 -35.76 -0.11
C PHE A 47 26.62 -36.35 -0.40
N GLY A 48 26.77 -37.67 -0.22
CA GLY A 48 28.01 -38.38 -0.46
C GLY A 48 29.15 -38.07 0.53
N PRO A 49 30.42 -38.25 0.12
CA PRO A 49 31.59 -38.10 1.01
C PRO A 49 31.72 -36.74 1.62
N THR A 50 31.28 -35.66 0.92
CA THR A 50 31.39 -34.28 1.40
C THR A 50 30.37 -33.96 2.49
N ARG A 51 29.29 -34.73 2.64
CA ARG A 51 28.19 -34.54 3.59
C ARG A 51 27.56 -33.13 3.53
N LYS A 52 27.75 -32.40 2.44
CA LYS A 52 27.29 -31.02 2.29
C LYS A 52 26.41 -30.89 1.05
N PRO A 53 25.25 -30.20 1.16
CA PRO A 53 24.44 -29.82 0.00
C PRO A 53 25.14 -28.74 -0.84
N ALA A 54 24.60 -28.46 -2.01
CA ALA A 54 25.01 -27.32 -2.83
C ALA A 54 24.96 -26.01 -2.01
N TRP A 55 25.81 -25.05 -2.34
CA TRP A 55 25.94 -23.82 -1.56
C TRP A 55 24.63 -23.04 -1.40
N TRP A 56 23.84 -22.94 -2.47
CA TRP A 56 22.54 -22.28 -2.48
C TRP A 56 21.48 -23.05 -1.68
N ALA A 57 21.53 -24.37 -1.67
CA ALA A 57 20.58 -25.23 -0.96
C ALA A 57 20.68 -25.10 0.57
N ARG A 58 21.76 -24.49 1.09
CA ARG A 58 21.90 -24.18 2.52
C ARG A 58 20.91 -23.13 2.99
N GLY A 59 20.44 -22.24 2.08
CA GLY A 59 19.40 -21.25 2.36
C GLY A 59 17.96 -21.80 2.30
N ALA A 60 17.77 -23.04 1.83
CA ALA A 60 16.45 -23.62 1.67
C ALA A 60 15.61 -23.67 2.96
N PRO A 61 16.13 -23.98 4.15
CA PRO A 61 15.38 -23.96 5.39
C PRO A 61 14.82 -22.57 5.71
N THR A 62 15.62 -21.52 5.58
CA THR A 62 15.20 -20.15 5.84
C THR A 62 14.13 -19.71 4.83
N LEU A 63 14.29 -20.04 3.56
CA LEU A 63 13.30 -19.75 2.52
C LEU A 63 11.97 -20.46 2.78
N ARG A 64 11.96 -21.70 3.24
CA ARG A 64 10.72 -22.43 3.60
C ARG A 64 10.02 -21.76 4.78
N VAL A 65 10.76 -21.39 5.82
CA VAL A 65 10.20 -20.72 7.00
C VAL A 65 9.54 -19.41 6.59
N LEU A 66 10.23 -18.56 5.81
CA LEU A 66 9.68 -17.29 5.35
C LEU A 66 8.48 -17.49 4.43
N ALA A 67 8.54 -18.43 3.51
CA ALA A 67 7.45 -18.75 2.59
C ALA A 67 6.20 -19.25 3.31
N ALA A 68 6.36 -20.14 4.29
CA ALA A 68 5.25 -20.66 5.11
C ALA A 68 4.61 -19.54 5.94
N SER A 69 5.42 -18.67 6.56
CA SER A 69 4.92 -17.55 7.36
C SER A 69 4.21 -16.51 6.50
N ALA A 70 4.76 -16.19 5.32
CA ALA A 70 4.13 -15.27 4.37
C ALA A 70 2.79 -15.81 3.84
N ALA A 71 2.73 -17.09 3.48
CA ALA A 71 1.50 -17.72 3.03
C ALA A 71 0.44 -17.75 4.15
N ALA A 72 0.83 -18.06 5.39
CA ALA A 72 -0.08 -18.06 6.54
C ALA A 72 -0.60 -16.66 6.86
N TRP A 73 0.26 -15.64 6.84
CA TRP A 73 -0.16 -14.25 7.00
C TRP A 73 -1.12 -13.79 5.91
N GLY A 74 -0.76 -14.09 4.64
CA GLY A 74 -1.62 -13.77 3.50
C GLY A 74 -3.00 -14.40 3.61
N PHE A 75 -3.06 -15.70 3.91
CA PHE A 75 -4.30 -16.43 4.09
C PHE A 75 -5.15 -15.88 5.26
N ALA A 76 -4.55 -15.69 6.42
CA ALA A 76 -5.23 -15.12 7.59
C ALA A 76 -5.75 -13.71 7.33
N THR A 77 -4.96 -12.87 6.64
CA THR A 77 -5.38 -11.52 6.27
C THR A 77 -6.57 -11.54 5.30
N LEU A 78 -6.58 -12.45 4.34
CA LEU A 78 -7.71 -12.60 3.39
C LEU A 78 -9.00 -13.04 4.07
N LEU A 79 -8.91 -13.85 5.12
CA LEU A 79 -10.08 -14.24 5.94
C LEU A 79 -10.57 -13.09 6.81
N ALA A 80 -9.66 -12.27 7.35
CA ALA A 80 -9.99 -11.15 8.24
C ALA A 80 -10.48 -9.90 7.50
N VAL A 81 -10.01 -9.67 6.25
CA VAL A 81 -10.32 -8.48 5.46
C VAL A 81 -11.42 -8.80 4.44
N GLU A 82 -12.57 -8.15 4.60
CA GLU A 82 -13.66 -8.28 3.62
C GLU A 82 -13.24 -7.87 2.20
N PRO A 83 -13.70 -8.60 1.18
CA PRO A 83 -13.53 -8.19 -0.20
C PRO A 83 -14.27 -6.87 -0.42
N LYS A 84 -13.52 -5.78 -0.60
CA LYS A 84 -14.12 -4.53 -1.05
C LYS A 84 -14.55 -4.73 -2.50
N ARG A 85 -15.85 -4.74 -2.73
CA ARG A 85 -16.37 -4.63 -4.09
C ARG A 85 -16.31 -3.15 -4.45
N TYR A 86 -15.41 -2.77 -5.32
CA TYR A 86 -15.49 -1.47 -5.98
C TYR A 86 -16.66 -1.58 -6.97
N SER A 87 -17.71 -0.81 -6.73
CA SER A 87 -18.87 -0.83 -7.63
C SER A 87 -18.44 -0.19 -8.95
N SER A 88 -18.31 -1.02 -9.96
CA SER A 88 -18.20 -0.57 -11.35
C SER A 88 -19.58 -0.31 -11.97
N GLU A 89 -20.64 -0.33 -11.16
CA GLU A 89 -22.02 -0.15 -11.66
C GLU A 89 -22.26 1.22 -12.32
N GLY A 90 -21.38 2.22 -12.09
CA GLY A 90 -21.36 3.47 -12.85
C GLY A 90 -20.35 3.50 -14.02
N ALA A 91 -19.44 2.55 -14.11
CA ALA A 91 -18.34 2.61 -15.10
C ALA A 91 -18.80 2.43 -16.55
N GLY A 92 -19.93 1.75 -16.77
CA GLY A 92 -20.47 1.54 -18.12
C GLY A 92 -21.08 2.79 -18.76
N ALA A 93 -21.54 3.76 -17.96
CA ALA A 93 -22.16 5.00 -18.44
C ALA A 93 -21.21 6.22 -18.43
N LEU A 94 -20.13 6.16 -17.62
CA LEU A 94 -19.24 7.30 -17.36
C LEU A 94 -17.86 7.21 -18.03
N GLY A 95 -17.54 6.13 -18.78
CA GLY A 95 -16.20 5.92 -19.34
C GLY A 95 -15.11 5.82 -18.25
N ASP A 96 -13.85 5.78 -18.63
CA ASP A 96 -12.73 5.68 -17.68
C ASP A 96 -12.61 6.97 -16.84
N ILE A 97 -13.15 6.92 -15.61
CA ILE A 97 -12.91 7.96 -14.61
C ILE A 97 -11.54 7.69 -13.99
N GLU A 98 -10.58 8.56 -14.27
CA GLU A 98 -9.22 8.43 -13.76
C GLU A 98 -9.10 8.89 -12.31
N GLY A 99 -9.86 9.90 -11.93
CA GLY A 99 -9.86 10.46 -10.59
C GLY A 99 -11.20 11.06 -10.18
N ARG A 100 -11.35 11.34 -8.90
CA ARG A 100 -12.54 11.95 -8.31
C ARG A 100 -12.18 13.15 -7.47
N ILE A 101 -13.00 14.18 -7.57
CA ILE A 101 -12.95 15.37 -6.71
C ILE A 101 -14.18 15.32 -5.81
N LEU A 102 -13.96 15.26 -4.51
CA LEU A 102 -15.02 15.26 -3.52
C LEU A 102 -15.00 16.58 -2.75
N LEU A 103 -15.96 17.44 -3.03
CA LEU A 103 -16.11 18.73 -2.37
C LEU A 103 -17.05 18.59 -1.16
N VAL A 104 -16.57 18.95 0.03
CA VAL A 104 -17.35 19.05 1.26
C VAL A 104 -17.52 20.55 1.57
N LEU A 105 -18.73 21.06 1.39
CA LEU A 105 -19.04 22.48 1.41
C LEU A 105 -19.91 22.85 2.61
N ASP A 106 -19.42 23.79 3.39
CA ASP A 106 -20.20 24.41 4.45
C ASP A 106 -21.28 25.33 3.85
N VAL A 107 -22.54 25.08 4.23
CA VAL A 107 -23.70 25.85 3.79
C VAL A 107 -24.42 26.52 5.00
N SER A 108 -23.76 26.60 6.13
CA SER A 108 -24.29 27.23 7.33
C SER A 108 -24.59 28.73 7.12
N PRO A 109 -25.43 29.34 7.95
CA PRO A 109 -25.75 30.76 7.84
C PRO A 109 -24.51 31.69 7.86
N SER A 110 -23.44 31.31 8.57
CA SER A 110 -22.19 32.06 8.62
C SER A 110 -21.52 32.24 7.24
N MET A 111 -21.75 31.31 6.32
CA MET A 111 -21.25 31.40 4.94
C MET A 111 -21.86 32.55 4.12
N ARG A 112 -22.94 33.18 4.62
CA ARG A 112 -23.54 34.38 4.01
C ARG A 112 -22.89 35.66 4.46
N LEU A 113 -22.06 35.66 5.49
CA LEU A 113 -21.36 36.84 5.99
C LEU A 113 -20.44 37.43 4.91
N VAL A 114 -20.49 38.74 4.76
CA VAL A 114 -19.67 39.49 3.78
C VAL A 114 -18.40 39.97 4.48
N ASP A 115 -17.40 39.08 4.56
CA ASP A 115 -16.13 39.34 5.22
C ASP A 115 -14.98 38.55 4.59
N ALA A 116 -15.22 37.94 3.44
CA ALA A 116 -14.24 37.07 2.75
C ALA A 116 -13.60 37.80 1.55
N GLY A 117 -12.52 37.19 1.06
CA GLY A 117 -11.74 37.71 -0.06
C GLY A 117 -10.72 38.76 0.32
N PRO A 118 -9.84 39.16 -0.61
CA PRO A 118 -8.74 40.10 -0.35
C PRO A 118 -9.22 41.47 0.17
N GLU A 119 -10.36 41.93 -0.35
CA GLU A 119 -10.97 43.20 0.03
C GLU A 119 -12.04 43.06 1.11
N LYS A 120 -12.32 41.85 1.59
CA LYS A 120 -13.36 41.53 2.58
C LYS A 120 -14.78 41.99 2.16
N LYS A 121 -15.04 42.03 0.85
CA LYS A 121 -16.31 42.45 0.24
C LYS A 121 -17.15 41.32 -0.27
N ASP A 122 -16.61 40.10 -0.34
CA ASP A 122 -17.31 38.91 -0.79
C ASP A 122 -18.00 38.23 0.37
N SER A 123 -19.15 37.58 0.11
CA SER A 123 -19.65 36.58 1.05
C SER A 123 -18.73 35.38 1.08
N ARG A 124 -18.68 34.66 2.21
CA ARG A 124 -17.87 33.45 2.33
C ARG A 124 -18.24 32.42 1.26
N MET A 125 -19.54 32.28 0.98
CA MET A 125 -20.03 31.40 -0.09
C MET A 125 -19.59 31.86 -1.48
N LEU A 126 -19.69 33.18 -1.78
CA LEU A 126 -19.22 33.72 -3.06
C LEU A 126 -17.70 33.51 -3.22
N ARG A 127 -16.96 33.66 -2.12
CA ARG A 127 -15.51 33.39 -2.13
C ARG A 127 -15.22 31.89 -2.38
N ALA A 128 -15.96 30.99 -1.73
CA ALA A 128 -15.87 29.55 -1.96
C ALA A 128 -16.14 29.21 -3.45
N ARG A 129 -17.18 29.80 -4.04
CA ARG A 129 -17.49 29.66 -5.46
C ARG A 129 -16.32 30.08 -6.34
N ARG A 130 -15.79 31.28 -6.16
CA ARG A 130 -14.65 31.82 -6.95
C ARG A 130 -13.38 30.97 -6.82
N LEU A 131 -13.12 30.42 -5.63
CA LEU A 131 -12.01 29.53 -5.42
C LEU A 131 -12.17 28.23 -6.20
N MET A 132 -13.38 27.66 -6.20
CA MET A 132 -13.68 26.44 -6.94
C MET A 132 -13.71 26.66 -8.45
N GLU A 133 -14.25 27.79 -8.93
CA GLU A 133 -14.16 28.17 -10.34
C GLU A 133 -12.69 28.22 -10.80
N SER A 134 -11.84 28.94 -10.05
CA SER A 134 -10.41 28.99 -10.34
C SER A 134 -9.70 27.63 -10.21
N PHE A 135 -10.17 26.74 -9.38
CA PHE A 135 -9.67 25.35 -9.29
C PHE A 135 -10.07 24.58 -10.54
N PHE A 136 -11.34 24.61 -10.94
CA PHE A 136 -11.85 23.88 -12.10
C PHE A 136 -11.23 24.36 -13.41
N ASP A 137 -10.91 25.63 -13.56
CA ASP A 137 -10.23 26.18 -14.75
C ASP A 137 -8.78 25.69 -14.90
N ARG A 138 -8.15 25.20 -13.81
CA ARG A 138 -6.75 24.76 -13.77
C ARG A 138 -6.56 23.26 -13.55
N ALA A 139 -7.58 22.59 -13.05
CA ALA A 139 -7.54 21.15 -12.82
C ALA A 139 -7.91 20.39 -14.11
N PRO A 140 -7.36 19.20 -14.37
CA PRO A 140 -7.70 18.35 -15.52
C PRO A 140 -9.06 17.66 -15.29
N ILE A 141 -10.15 18.40 -15.46
CA ILE A 141 -11.50 17.97 -15.10
C ILE A 141 -12.09 16.94 -16.06
N ASP A 142 -11.70 16.97 -17.34
CA ASP A 142 -12.23 16.07 -18.37
C ASP A 142 -12.06 14.58 -18.00
N GLN A 143 -11.08 14.27 -17.17
CA GLN A 143 -10.76 12.91 -16.71
C GLN A 143 -11.27 12.60 -15.31
N ASN A 144 -11.87 13.58 -14.62
CA ASN A 144 -12.27 13.47 -13.24
C ASN A 144 -13.78 13.64 -13.07
N ALA A 145 -14.38 12.86 -12.16
CA ALA A 145 -15.75 13.07 -11.74
C ALA A 145 -15.78 13.93 -10.47
N VAL A 146 -16.77 14.80 -10.35
CA VAL A 146 -16.96 15.69 -9.21
C VAL A 146 -18.18 15.27 -8.41
N SER A 147 -18.02 15.20 -7.10
CA SER A 147 -19.11 14.98 -6.15
C SER A 147 -19.12 16.12 -5.13
N VAL A 148 -20.32 16.57 -4.75
CA VAL A 148 -20.50 17.65 -3.77
C VAL A 148 -21.35 17.15 -2.62
N VAL A 149 -20.85 17.29 -1.41
CA VAL A 149 -21.56 17.07 -0.15
C VAL A 149 -21.71 18.42 0.55
N ALA A 150 -22.93 18.84 0.77
CA ALA A 150 -23.23 20.01 1.58
C ALA A 150 -23.44 19.61 3.04
N PHE A 151 -22.95 20.40 3.98
CA PHE A 151 -23.18 20.18 5.41
C PHE A 151 -23.57 21.46 6.14
N TYR A 152 -24.39 21.29 7.16
CA TYR A 152 -24.76 22.31 8.16
C TYR A 152 -25.08 21.59 9.49
N THR A 153 -26.35 21.36 9.82
CA THR A 153 -26.80 20.59 10.99
C THR A 153 -26.82 19.08 10.76
N GLY A 154 -26.27 18.64 9.69
CA GLY A 154 -26.11 17.28 9.17
C GLY A 154 -25.43 17.38 7.81
N ALA A 155 -25.40 16.31 7.06
CA ALA A 155 -24.80 16.29 5.73
C ALA A 155 -25.70 15.64 4.69
N LYS A 156 -25.62 16.13 3.45
CA LYS A 156 -26.37 15.57 2.31
C LYS A 156 -25.52 15.61 1.04
N PRO A 157 -25.45 14.53 0.26
CA PRO A 157 -24.90 14.58 -1.08
C PRO A 157 -25.82 15.43 -1.97
N VAL A 158 -25.24 16.39 -2.68
CA VAL A 158 -25.97 17.28 -3.61
C VAL A 158 -25.86 16.75 -5.03
N VAL A 159 -24.66 16.33 -5.41
CA VAL A 159 -24.40 15.67 -6.69
C VAL A 159 -23.28 14.62 -6.49
N VAL A 160 -23.39 13.52 -7.23
CA VAL A 160 -22.46 12.39 -7.13
C VAL A 160 -21.95 12.02 -8.51
N ASP A 161 -20.62 11.90 -8.63
CA ASP A 161 -19.89 11.45 -9.82
C ASP A 161 -20.32 12.15 -11.13
N THR A 162 -20.56 13.48 -11.09
CA THR A 162 -20.82 14.25 -12.31
C THR A 162 -19.53 14.62 -13.03
N ARG A 163 -19.57 14.64 -14.37
CA ARG A 163 -18.53 15.22 -15.24
C ARG A 163 -18.92 16.59 -15.75
N ASP A 164 -20.17 16.96 -15.57
CA ASP A 164 -20.67 18.25 -16.00
C ASP A 164 -20.33 19.31 -14.95
N ILE A 165 -19.29 20.08 -15.25
CA ILE A 165 -18.81 21.17 -14.39
C ILE A 165 -19.82 22.30 -14.30
N GLU A 166 -20.63 22.53 -15.32
CA GLU A 166 -21.66 23.56 -15.28
C GLU A 166 -22.74 23.23 -14.23
N VAL A 167 -23.07 21.96 -14.04
CA VAL A 167 -23.93 21.52 -12.93
C VAL A 167 -23.32 21.90 -11.59
N VAL A 168 -22.01 21.68 -11.40
CA VAL A 168 -21.33 22.02 -10.15
C VAL A 168 -21.24 23.54 -9.95
N ARG A 169 -20.95 24.31 -11.02
CA ARG A 169 -20.96 25.79 -10.98
C ARG A 169 -22.32 26.34 -10.59
N ASN A 170 -23.40 25.80 -11.17
CA ASN A 170 -24.76 26.19 -10.84
C ASN A 170 -25.14 25.86 -9.40
N ILE A 171 -24.72 24.67 -8.90
CA ILE A 171 -24.90 24.29 -7.50
C ILE A 171 -24.23 25.28 -6.58
N LEU A 172 -22.99 25.67 -6.85
CA LEU A 172 -22.22 26.60 -6.03
C LEU A 172 -22.73 28.04 -6.12
N GLY A 173 -23.37 28.43 -7.24
CA GLY A 173 -23.83 29.78 -7.50
C GLY A 173 -25.25 30.05 -7.04
N ASP A 174 -26.15 29.23 -7.47
CA ASP A 174 -27.58 29.54 -7.49
C ASP A 174 -28.40 28.68 -6.55
N LEU A 175 -27.90 27.53 -6.10
CA LEU A 175 -28.66 26.62 -5.25
C LEU A 175 -28.62 27.04 -3.77
N PRO A 176 -29.76 27.43 -3.17
CA PRO A 176 -29.80 27.83 -1.76
C PRO A 176 -29.81 26.59 -0.84
N MET A 177 -28.71 25.85 -0.81
CA MET A 177 -28.56 24.56 -0.14
C MET A 177 -28.86 24.58 1.36
N HIS A 178 -28.74 25.74 2.00
CA HIS A 178 -29.03 25.90 3.43
C HIS A 178 -30.48 25.58 3.80
N TYR A 179 -31.45 25.74 2.88
CA TYR A 179 -32.83 25.38 3.13
C TYR A 179 -33.07 23.85 3.23
N ALA A 180 -32.12 23.04 2.80
CA ALA A 180 -32.20 21.59 2.95
C ALA A 180 -31.93 21.11 4.38
N PHE A 181 -31.55 22.03 5.28
CA PHE A 181 -31.15 21.73 6.67
C PHE A 181 -32.01 22.52 7.67
N ASN A 182 -32.22 21.94 8.85
CA ASN A 182 -32.87 22.63 9.96
C ASN A 182 -31.90 23.63 10.59
N ALA A 183 -32.41 24.62 11.33
CA ALA A 183 -31.59 25.54 12.08
C ALA A 183 -30.89 24.82 13.25
N GLY A 184 -29.59 25.10 13.47
CA GLY A 184 -28.82 24.49 14.53
C GLY A 184 -27.34 24.85 14.50
N LYS A 185 -26.50 23.97 15.07
CA LYS A 185 -25.05 24.13 15.06
C LYS A 185 -24.45 23.46 13.85
N THR A 186 -23.44 24.06 13.26
CA THR A 186 -22.70 23.48 12.14
C THR A 186 -21.94 22.22 12.59
N GLN A 187 -22.05 21.15 11.81
CA GLN A 187 -21.47 19.84 12.09
C GLN A 187 -20.56 19.40 10.95
N LEU A 188 -19.31 19.89 10.97
CA LEU A 188 -18.31 19.52 9.95
C LEU A 188 -18.07 18.01 9.90
N PHE A 189 -18.08 17.33 11.05
CA PHE A 189 -17.80 15.89 11.09
C PHE A 189 -18.87 15.04 10.44
N ASP A 190 -20.14 15.48 10.46
CA ASP A 190 -21.21 14.82 9.69
C ASP A 190 -20.94 14.92 8.19
N GLY A 191 -20.43 16.11 7.74
CA GLY A 191 -19.99 16.30 6.35
C GLY A 191 -18.86 15.36 5.95
N LEU A 192 -17.87 15.18 6.83
CA LEU A 192 -16.76 14.26 6.62
C LEU A 192 -17.21 12.79 6.67
N GLU A 193 -18.14 12.44 7.54
CA GLU A 193 -18.70 11.08 7.62
C GLU A 193 -19.47 10.72 6.35
N GLU A 194 -20.28 11.61 5.85
CA GLU A 194 -21.02 11.40 4.59
C GLU A 194 -20.06 11.32 3.40
N ALA A 195 -19.07 12.19 3.34
CA ALA A 195 -17.98 12.12 2.36
C ALA A 195 -17.23 10.78 2.43
N ALA A 196 -16.94 10.29 3.63
CA ALA A 196 -16.29 9.00 3.81
C ALA A 196 -17.17 7.82 3.37
N LYS A 197 -18.48 7.87 3.65
CA LYS A 197 -19.45 6.86 3.17
C LYS A 197 -19.48 6.83 1.65
N LEU A 198 -19.55 7.99 1.02
CA LEU A 198 -19.59 8.14 -0.43
C LEU A 198 -18.29 7.64 -1.09
N ALA A 199 -17.14 7.98 -0.52
CA ALA A 199 -15.83 7.61 -1.05
C ALA A 199 -15.44 6.15 -0.76
N LYS A 200 -16.09 5.47 0.17
CA LYS A 200 -15.74 4.10 0.60
C LYS A 200 -15.72 3.06 -0.53
N PRO A 201 -16.67 3.05 -1.50
CA PRO A 201 -16.66 2.11 -2.62
C PRO A 201 -15.68 2.47 -3.74
N TRP A 202 -15.10 3.66 -3.76
CA TRP A 202 -14.23 4.11 -4.83
C TRP A 202 -12.84 3.47 -4.78
N PRO A 203 -12.13 3.41 -5.92
CA PRO A 203 -10.79 2.84 -5.98
C PRO A 203 -9.83 3.52 -5.00
N PRO A 204 -8.84 2.80 -4.46
CA PRO A 204 -7.84 3.39 -3.60
C PRO A 204 -7.11 4.56 -4.28
N ARG A 205 -6.84 5.63 -3.50
CA ARG A 205 -6.07 6.81 -3.94
C ARG A 205 -6.60 7.48 -5.22
N SER A 206 -7.90 7.35 -5.49
CA SER A 206 -8.55 7.94 -6.65
C SER A 206 -9.18 9.31 -6.37
N THR A 207 -9.26 9.73 -5.10
CA THR A 207 -10.09 10.88 -4.69
C THR A 207 -9.25 11.98 -4.07
N THR A 208 -9.43 13.21 -4.56
CA THR A 208 -8.99 14.44 -3.90
C THR A 208 -10.15 15.02 -3.11
N LEU A 209 -9.99 15.14 -1.79
CA LEU A 209 -10.99 15.72 -0.90
C LEU A 209 -10.71 17.20 -0.72
N ILE A 210 -11.70 18.05 -1.00
CA ILE A 210 -11.63 19.51 -0.78
C ILE A 210 -12.70 19.88 0.23
N ILE A 211 -12.31 20.52 1.33
CA ILE A 211 -13.21 20.95 2.40
C ILE A 211 -13.19 22.47 2.43
N ILE A 212 -14.36 23.12 2.36
CA ILE A 212 -14.48 24.57 2.44
C ILE A 212 -15.38 24.93 3.62
N SER A 213 -14.85 25.63 4.60
CA SER A 213 -15.56 26.07 5.80
C SER A 213 -14.87 27.25 6.46
N ASP A 214 -15.56 27.95 7.36
CA ASP A 214 -14.98 28.94 8.28
C ASP A 214 -14.43 28.30 9.56
N GLY A 215 -14.83 27.07 9.88
CA GLY A 215 -14.33 26.30 11.01
C GLY A 215 -14.81 26.76 12.38
N ASP A 216 -15.85 27.60 12.47
CA ASP A 216 -16.28 28.26 13.73
C ASP A 216 -16.91 27.31 14.76
N THR A 217 -17.32 26.10 14.36
CA THR A 217 -18.02 25.13 15.23
C THR A 217 -17.55 23.70 15.03
N VAL A 218 -16.25 23.47 15.05
CA VAL A 218 -15.68 22.12 14.87
C VAL A 218 -15.48 21.46 16.25
N PRO A 219 -16.02 20.25 16.48
CA PRO A 219 -15.79 19.50 17.72
C PRO A 219 -14.33 19.12 17.90
N ALA A 220 -13.86 19.07 19.18
CA ALA A 220 -12.48 18.69 19.48
C ALA A 220 -12.18 17.20 19.24
N THR A 221 -13.20 16.34 19.31
CA THR A 221 -13.10 14.86 19.22
C THR A 221 -14.16 14.32 18.28
N GLY A 222 -13.99 13.07 17.82
CA GLY A 222 -14.99 12.39 16.98
C GLY A 222 -14.77 12.54 15.49
N MET A 223 -13.60 13.02 15.02
CA MET A 223 -13.31 13.14 13.59
C MET A 223 -13.30 11.76 12.93
N PRO A 224 -14.07 11.56 11.85
CA PRO A 224 -14.11 10.31 11.12
C PRO A 224 -12.78 10.06 10.37
N ARG A 225 -12.45 8.79 10.17
CA ARG A 225 -11.30 8.39 9.35
C ARG A 225 -11.71 8.35 7.88
N MET A 226 -10.88 8.95 7.02
CA MET A 226 -11.11 8.87 5.59
C MET A 226 -10.77 7.47 5.06
N PRO A 227 -11.53 6.98 4.07
CA PRO A 227 -11.24 5.70 3.41
C PRO A 227 -9.97 5.78 2.57
N ALA A 228 -9.41 4.61 2.21
CA ALA A 228 -8.20 4.50 1.40
C ALA A 228 -8.34 5.08 -0.03
N SER A 229 -9.56 5.37 -0.48
CA SER A 229 -9.84 6.05 -1.75
C SER A 229 -9.39 7.50 -1.74
N VAL A 230 -9.35 8.16 -0.57
CA VAL A 230 -8.88 9.55 -0.46
C VAL A 230 -7.34 9.55 -0.51
N ARG A 231 -6.80 10.21 -1.55
CA ARG A 231 -5.36 10.36 -1.77
C ARG A 231 -4.81 11.60 -1.11
N SER A 232 -5.49 12.72 -1.32
CA SER A 232 -5.07 14.04 -0.83
C SER A 232 -6.27 14.78 -0.24
N THR A 233 -6.00 15.65 0.72
CA THR A 233 -7.00 16.51 1.35
C THR A 233 -6.53 17.96 1.33
N ILE A 234 -7.40 18.86 0.88
CA ILE A 234 -7.18 20.30 0.93
C ILE A 234 -8.28 20.91 1.78
N VAL A 235 -7.91 21.57 2.86
CA VAL A 235 -8.83 22.32 3.71
C VAL A 235 -8.69 23.81 3.40
N VAL A 236 -9.78 24.41 2.94
CA VAL A 236 -9.83 25.81 2.53
C VAL A 236 -10.64 26.60 3.56
N GLY A 237 -10.00 27.55 4.19
CA GLY A 237 -10.65 28.45 5.13
C GLY A 237 -11.17 29.70 4.43
N VAL A 238 -12.40 30.10 4.74
CA VAL A 238 -13.02 31.34 4.23
C VAL A 238 -13.60 32.17 5.36
N GLY A 239 -13.57 33.54 5.22
CA GLY A 239 -14.04 34.49 6.23
C GLY A 239 -12.89 35.19 6.96
N ASP A 240 -13.19 36.31 7.65
CA ASP A 240 -12.17 37.06 8.37
C ASP A 240 -11.71 36.32 9.63
N ALA A 241 -10.41 36.05 9.72
CA ALA A 241 -9.81 35.40 10.89
C ALA A 241 -9.59 36.39 12.06
N LYS A 242 -9.57 37.70 11.79
CA LYS A 242 -9.24 38.72 12.79
C LYS A 242 -10.48 39.37 13.44
N THR A 243 -11.44 39.75 12.61
CA THR A 243 -12.67 40.40 13.05
C THR A 243 -13.86 39.51 12.78
N GLY A 244 -14.56 39.11 13.85
CA GLY A 244 -15.79 38.34 13.69
C GLY A 244 -16.95 39.27 13.28
N LYS A 245 -17.97 38.67 12.62
CA LYS A 245 -19.24 39.32 12.36
C LYS A 245 -20.38 38.62 13.09
N PHE A 246 -21.36 39.41 13.53
CA PHE A 246 -22.48 38.89 14.30
C PHE A 246 -23.55 38.31 13.37
N ILE A 247 -23.94 37.04 13.62
CA ILE A 247 -25.01 36.36 12.92
C ILE A 247 -25.70 35.38 13.87
N ASP A 248 -27.03 35.29 13.80
CA ASP A 248 -27.84 34.37 14.59
C ASP A 248 -27.50 34.32 16.08
N GLY A 249 -27.26 35.51 16.68
CA GLY A 249 -27.00 35.65 18.12
C GLY A 249 -25.55 35.34 18.57
N ARG A 250 -24.63 35.11 17.63
CA ARG A 250 -23.21 34.78 17.92
C ARG A 250 -22.25 35.51 17.00
N ASN A 251 -21.03 35.67 17.46
CA ASN A 251 -19.96 36.23 16.64
C ASN A 251 -19.25 35.08 15.90
N SER A 252 -19.31 35.13 14.57
CA SER A 252 -18.66 34.12 13.71
C SER A 252 -17.41 34.70 13.05
N ARG A 253 -16.32 33.99 13.14
CA ARG A 253 -15.04 34.33 12.46
C ARG A 253 -14.42 33.05 11.93
N GLN A 254 -13.46 33.17 11.03
CA GLN A 254 -12.70 32.01 10.57
C GLN A 254 -11.76 31.52 11.68
N GLU A 255 -11.89 30.26 12.06
CA GLU A 255 -11.02 29.61 13.04
C GLU A 255 -9.86 28.87 12.35
N VAL A 256 -8.85 29.62 11.93
CA VAL A 256 -7.68 29.11 11.18
C VAL A 256 -6.94 27.99 11.91
N ALA A 257 -6.79 28.10 13.25
CA ALA A 257 -6.10 27.08 14.04
C ALA A 257 -6.82 25.75 14.00
N VAL A 258 -8.16 25.76 14.06
CA VAL A 258 -9.00 24.57 14.01
C VAL A 258 -8.93 23.94 12.63
N LEU A 259 -9.05 24.73 11.56
CA LEU A 259 -8.97 24.22 10.18
C LEU A 259 -7.59 23.62 9.86
N LYS A 260 -6.50 24.23 10.36
CA LYS A 260 -5.14 23.66 10.26
C LYS A 260 -5.03 22.33 11.00
N GLN A 261 -5.66 22.21 12.17
CA GLN A 261 -5.67 20.96 12.91
C GLN A 261 -6.49 19.87 12.18
N VAL A 262 -7.62 20.23 11.57
CA VAL A 262 -8.40 19.32 10.72
C VAL A 262 -7.55 18.83 9.54
N ALA A 263 -6.89 19.75 8.82
CA ALA A 263 -6.00 19.43 7.72
C ALA A 263 -4.89 18.44 8.15
N ALA A 264 -4.20 18.74 9.24
CA ALA A 264 -3.11 17.90 9.76
C ALA A 264 -3.61 16.49 10.14
N ARG A 265 -4.77 16.38 10.80
CA ARG A 265 -5.36 15.08 11.18
C ARG A 265 -5.81 14.25 9.98
N LEU A 266 -6.23 14.90 8.89
CA LEU A 266 -6.61 14.25 7.62
C LEU A 266 -5.40 13.97 6.72
N GLY A 267 -4.17 14.32 7.15
CA GLY A 267 -2.96 14.16 6.35
C GLY A 267 -2.94 15.08 5.12
N GLY A 268 -3.64 16.22 5.18
CA GLY A 268 -3.79 17.17 4.10
C GLY A 268 -3.12 18.51 4.37
N SER A 269 -3.36 19.47 3.49
CA SER A 269 -2.86 20.84 3.56
C SER A 269 -3.99 21.83 3.85
N PHE A 270 -3.67 22.89 4.58
CA PHE A 270 -4.56 24.04 4.80
C PHE A 270 -4.22 25.16 3.83
N HIS A 271 -5.25 25.78 3.27
CA HIS A 271 -5.14 26.98 2.41
C HIS A 271 -6.05 28.10 2.93
N ASP A 272 -5.49 29.31 3.07
CA ASP A 272 -6.31 30.50 3.35
C ASP A 272 -6.92 31.02 2.06
N GLY A 273 -8.22 30.75 1.88
CA GLY A 273 -8.95 31.14 0.69
C GLY A 273 -9.20 32.66 0.57
N ASN A 274 -8.97 33.45 1.62
CA ASN A 274 -9.24 34.90 1.57
C ASN A 274 -8.18 35.67 0.78
N GLU A 275 -6.91 35.31 0.92
CA GLU A 275 -5.82 36.07 0.34
C GLU A 275 -5.58 35.72 -1.13
N LYS A 276 -5.52 34.45 -1.47
CA LYS A 276 -5.15 33.94 -2.81
C LYS A 276 -6.09 32.85 -3.29
N HIS A 277 -6.05 32.60 -4.58
CA HIS A 277 -6.57 31.34 -5.15
C HIS A 277 -5.67 30.18 -4.73
N LEU A 278 -6.19 28.96 -4.84
CA LEU A 278 -5.40 27.75 -4.61
C LEU A 278 -4.13 27.80 -5.47
N ALA A 279 -2.98 27.58 -4.88
CA ALA A 279 -1.72 27.58 -5.59
C ALA A 279 -1.67 26.44 -6.64
N SER A 280 -1.05 26.69 -7.80
CA SER A 280 -1.03 25.70 -8.89
C SER A 280 -0.22 24.46 -8.53
N ASP A 281 0.83 24.61 -7.74
CA ASP A 281 1.62 23.51 -7.18
C ASP A 281 0.79 22.64 -6.23
N LEU A 282 -0.07 23.24 -5.41
CA LEU A 282 -0.98 22.53 -4.52
C LEU A 282 -2.05 21.76 -5.31
N ILE A 283 -2.57 22.34 -6.39
CA ILE A 283 -3.51 21.66 -7.29
C ILE A 283 -2.79 20.50 -8.00
N ALA A 284 -1.58 20.74 -8.52
CA ALA A 284 -0.79 19.72 -9.19
C ALA A 284 -0.44 18.56 -8.25
N ALA A 285 -0.01 18.85 -7.02
CA ALA A 285 0.27 17.82 -6.00
C ALA A 285 -0.99 17.04 -5.62
N ALA A 286 -2.14 17.72 -5.52
CA ALA A 286 -3.41 17.07 -5.17
C ALA A 286 -3.99 16.23 -6.31
N MET A 287 -3.86 16.69 -7.56
CA MET A 287 -4.39 16.07 -8.75
C MET A 287 -3.33 15.28 -9.52
N GLY A 288 -2.05 15.63 -9.33
CA GLY A 288 -0.93 15.00 -10.02
C GLY A 288 -0.83 13.52 -9.66
N ARG A 289 -0.63 12.72 -10.67
CA ARG A 289 -0.08 11.38 -10.52
C ARG A 289 1.41 11.58 -10.27
N GLU A 290 1.83 11.70 -9.01
CA GLU A 290 3.22 11.39 -8.72
C GLU A 290 3.47 9.97 -9.22
N ASP A 291 4.69 9.69 -9.72
CA ASP A 291 5.15 8.35 -10.09
C ASP A 291 5.20 7.47 -8.83
N GLU A 292 4.03 7.26 -8.24
CA GLU A 292 3.88 6.35 -7.11
C GLU A 292 4.21 4.95 -7.60
N SER A 293 5.14 4.32 -6.93
CA SER A 293 5.47 2.93 -7.21
C SER A 293 4.20 2.09 -7.17
N VAL A 294 4.09 1.12 -8.07
CA VAL A 294 2.93 0.20 -8.14
C VAL A 294 2.59 -0.37 -6.77
N PHE A 295 3.62 -0.54 -5.91
CA PHE A 295 3.48 -1.08 -4.56
C PHE A 295 2.75 -0.14 -3.60
N GLU A 296 2.90 1.18 -3.71
CA GLU A 296 2.20 2.14 -2.82
C GLU A 296 0.69 2.19 -3.06
N ARG A 297 0.23 1.77 -4.24
CA ARG A 297 -1.19 1.70 -4.60
C ARG A 297 -1.88 0.46 -4.07
N LEU A 298 -1.12 -0.55 -3.63
CA LEU A 298 -1.67 -1.82 -3.20
C LEU A 298 -2.38 -1.70 -1.84
N THR A 299 -3.56 -2.30 -1.76
CA THR A 299 -4.29 -2.46 -0.50
C THR A 299 -3.70 -3.59 0.34
N ARG A 300 -3.98 -3.59 1.65
CA ARG A 300 -3.58 -4.69 2.55
C ARG A 300 -3.99 -6.07 2.03
N ARG A 301 -5.15 -6.16 1.36
CA ARG A 301 -5.65 -7.40 0.75
C ARG A 301 -4.79 -7.84 -0.44
N GLU A 302 -4.36 -6.92 -1.29
CA GLU A 302 -3.50 -7.20 -2.44
C GLU A 302 -2.11 -7.64 -1.99
N TYR A 303 -1.54 -7.01 -0.97
CA TYR A 303 -0.32 -7.50 -0.33
C TYR A 303 -0.50 -8.93 0.21
N ALA A 304 -1.65 -9.23 0.82
CA ALA A 304 -1.95 -10.57 1.32
C ALA A 304 -2.04 -11.61 0.19
N LEU A 305 -2.62 -11.25 -0.96
CA LEU A 305 -2.67 -12.10 -2.16
C LEU A 305 -1.27 -12.36 -2.71
N ILE A 306 -0.42 -11.33 -2.80
CA ILE A 306 0.98 -11.46 -3.25
C ILE A 306 1.76 -12.36 -2.30
N ALA A 307 1.62 -12.16 -0.99
CA ALA A 307 2.29 -12.97 0.02
C ALA A 307 1.85 -14.44 -0.03
N LEU A 308 0.55 -14.68 -0.18
CA LEU A 308 0.00 -16.03 -0.32
C LEU A 308 0.49 -16.70 -1.60
N ALA A 309 0.41 -16.02 -2.73
CA ALA A 309 0.81 -16.58 -4.02
C ALA A 309 2.32 -16.85 -4.07
N SER A 310 3.16 -15.89 -3.69
CA SER A 310 4.62 -16.03 -3.69
C SER A 310 5.09 -17.08 -2.67
N GLY A 311 4.52 -17.08 -1.47
CA GLY A 311 4.81 -18.07 -0.43
C GLY A 311 4.46 -19.48 -0.88
N SER A 312 3.26 -19.68 -1.42
CA SER A 312 2.81 -20.99 -1.93
C SER A 312 3.63 -21.48 -3.12
N ALA A 313 3.94 -20.58 -4.06
CA ALA A 313 4.78 -20.91 -5.22
C ALA A 313 6.19 -21.33 -4.78
N LEU A 314 6.79 -20.61 -3.82
CA LEU A 314 8.10 -20.94 -3.29
C LEU A 314 8.11 -22.29 -2.56
N LEU A 315 7.08 -22.58 -1.76
CA LEU A 315 6.92 -23.87 -1.09
C LEU A 315 6.77 -25.02 -2.07
N ALA A 316 6.09 -24.82 -3.19
CA ALA A 316 5.89 -25.84 -4.23
C ALA A 316 7.15 -26.06 -5.09
N LEU A 317 7.83 -24.98 -5.47
CA LEU A 317 9.00 -25.05 -6.36
C LEU A 317 10.28 -25.49 -5.65
N LEU A 318 10.47 -25.09 -4.39
CA LEU A 318 11.72 -25.34 -3.66
C LEU A 318 12.07 -26.83 -3.53
N PRO A 319 11.15 -27.77 -3.22
CA PRO A 319 11.44 -29.20 -3.22
C PRO A 319 11.91 -29.73 -4.58
N VAL A 320 11.28 -29.26 -5.67
CA VAL A 320 11.63 -29.65 -7.04
C VAL A 320 13.04 -29.15 -7.37
N LEU A 321 13.37 -27.90 -7.08
CA LEU A 321 14.70 -27.34 -7.28
C LEU A 321 15.75 -28.05 -6.45
N LEU A 322 15.44 -28.41 -5.20
CA LEU A 322 16.34 -29.16 -4.34
C LEU A 322 16.57 -30.60 -4.87
N GLN A 323 15.54 -31.24 -5.42
CA GLN A 323 15.68 -32.55 -6.03
C GLN A 323 16.53 -32.53 -7.29
N LEU A 324 16.38 -31.50 -8.13
CA LEU A 324 17.09 -31.39 -9.41
C LEU A 324 18.54 -30.91 -9.24
N ALA A 325 18.76 -29.94 -8.35
CA ALA A 325 20.03 -29.21 -8.26
C ALA A 325 20.57 -29.05 -6.81
N GLY A 326 19.94 -29.68 -5.80
CA GLY A 326 20.34 -29.58 -4.38
C GLY A 326 21.64 -30.28 -4.02
N THR A 327 22.04 -31.27 -4.84
CA THR A 327 23.32 -31.96 -4.71
C THR A 327 23.89 -32.32 -6.08
N SER A 328 25.19 -32.22 -6.22
CA SER A 328 25.91 -32.72 -7.41
C SER A 328 26.29 -34.19 -7.29
N TRP A 329 26.12 -34.82 -6.12
CA TRP A 329 26.46 -36.19 -5.88
C TRP A 329 25.39 -37.15 -6.43
N ARG A 330 25.82 -38.15 -7.20
CA ARG A 330 24.97 -39.22 -7.73
C ARG A 330 25.48 -40.56 -7.25
N PRO A 331 24.66 -41.38 -6.58
CA PRO A 331 25.08 -42.72 -6.14
C PRO A 331 25.53 -43.55 -7.35
N GLY A 332 26.74 -44.15 -7.25
CA GLY A 332 27.28 -45.01 -8.29
C GLY A 332 28.00 -44.33 -9.45
N ALA A 333 27.97 -42.99 -9.59
CA ALA A 333 28.66 -42.28 -10.68
C ALA A 333 30.19 -42.29 -10.50
N ASP A 334 30.71 -42.31 -9.28
CA ASP A 334 32.15 -42.20 -8.98
C ASP A 334 32.88 -43.56 -8.96
N ARG A 335 32.19 -44.69 -9.05
CA ARG A 335 32.88 -46.01 -9.09
C ARG A 335 33.77 -46.16 -10.30
N ARG A 336 33.45 -45.51 -11.42
CA ARG A 336 34.31 -45.56 -12.64
C ARG A 336 35.55 -44.73 -12.51
N GLY A 337 35.52 -43.57 -11.85
CA GLY A 337 36.66 -42.70 -11.60
C GLY A 337 37.66 -43.32 -10.61
N VAL A 338 37.18 -43.89 -9.50
CA VAL A 338 38.01 -44.53 -8.48
C VAL A 338 38.60 -45.84 -9.00
N LEU A 339 37.92 -46.58 -9.86
CA LEU A 339 38.46 -47.78 -10.49
C LEU A 339 39.42 -47.48 -11.65
N ALA A 340 39.30 -46.35 -12.30
CA ALA A 340 40.26 -45.86 -13.30
C ALA A 340 41.54 -45.38 -12.61
N ASP A 341 41.46 -44.67 -11.48
CA ASP A 341 42.62 -44.21 -10.71
C ASP A 341 43.38 -45.38 -10.01
N LYS A 342 42.62 -46.45 -9.58
CA LYS A 342 43.25 -47.68 -9.09
C LYS A 342 43.78 -48.59 -10.21
N ARG A 343 43.46 -48.34 -11.47
CA ARG A 343 44.00 -49.02 -12.63
C ARG A 343 45.07 -48.25 -13.39
N ALA A 344 45.40 -47.03 -12.98
CA ALA A 344 46.62 -46.39 -13.38
C ALA A 344 47.79 -47.21 -12.88
N PRO A 345 48.57 -47.82 -13.77
CA PRO A 345 49.50 -48.89 -13.35
C PRO A 345 50.61 -48.31 -12.48
N ALA A 346 50.79 -48.98 -11.37
CA ALA A 346 52.03 -48.91 -10.58
C ALA A 346 53.25 -49.42 -11.37
N ALA A 347 53.25 -49.29 -12.70
CA ALA A 347 54.31 -49.72 -13.61
C ALA A 347 55.38 -48.68 -13.88
N ALA A 348 55.29 -47.48 -13.35
CA ALA A 348 56.28 -46.44 -13.56
C ALA A 348 57.18 -46.15 -12.35
N SER A 349 57.03 -46.90 -11.25
CA SER A 349 57.81 -46.64 -10.00
C SER A 349 58.77 -47.78 -9.61
N LYS A 350 59.13 -48.65 -10.53
CA LYS A 350 60.21 -49.66 -10.29
C LYS A 350 61.34 -49.51 -11.31
N LEU A 351 61.97 -48.40 -11.35
CA LEU A 351 63.34 -48.25 -11.79
C LEU A 351 64.14 -47.86 -10.56
N ALA A 352 64.69 -48.91 -9.91
CA ALA A 352 65.60 -48.74 -8.82
C ALA A 352 66.92 -48.07 -9.32
N PRO A 353 67.49 -47.14 -8.62
CA PRO A 353 68.81 -46.60 -8.92
C PRO A 353 69.81 -47.61 -8.48
N GLY A 354 70.54 -48.31 -9.39
CA GLY A 354 71.57 -49.20 -9.00
C GLY A 354 72.02 -50.26 -9.99
N ALA A 355 71.86 -50.09 -11.27
CA ALA A 355 72.46 -50.99 -12.24
C ALA A 355 73.82 -50.39 -12.72
N PRO A 356 75.00 -51.12 -12.62
CA PRO A 356 76.29 -50.62 -13.05
C PRO A 356 76.36 -50.51 -14.58
N ARG A 357 76.95 -49.43 -15.06
CA ARG A 357 77.16 -49.15 -16.52
C ARG A 357 78.14 -50.21 -17.06
N PRO A 358 77.85 -50.82 -18.23
CA PRO A 358 78.84 -51.65 -18.88
C PRO A 358 80.04 -50.79 -19.37
N ARG A 359 81.28 -51.27 -19.13
CA ARG A 359 82.56 -50.68 -19.54
C ARG A 359 82.63 -50.72 -21.07
N SER A 360 83.04 -49.59 -21.65
CA SER A 360 83.49 -49.53 -23.05
C SER A 360 84.68 -50.41 -23.30
N PRO A 361 84.75 -51.09 -24.41
CA PRO A 361 86.00 -51.85 -24.81
C PRO A 361 87.11 -50.88 -25.17
N ALA A 362 88.33 -51.23 -24.77
CA ALA A 362 89.59 -50.52 -25.01
C ALA A 362 89.97 -50.66 -26.54
N PRO A 363 90.62 -49.64 -27.10
CA PRO A 363 91.11 -49.68 -28.48
C PRO A 363 92.27 -50.67 -28.65
N PRO A 364 92.39 -51.24 -29.88
CA PRO A 364 93.52 -52.19 -30.15
C PRO A 364 94.83 -51.49 -30.15
N VAL A 365 95.83 -52.24 -29.60
CA VAL A 365 97.25 -51.87 -29.66
C VAL A 365 97.80 -52.33 -30.99
N ASP A 366 98.32 -51.40 -31.78
CA ASP A 366 99.16 -51.71 -32.94
C ASP A 366 100.48 -52.20 -32.48
N VAL A 367 100.93 -53.37 -33.00
CA VAL A 367 102.25 -53.95 -32.87
C VAL A 367 102.93 -53.97 -34.25
N ALA A 368 104.05 -53.33 -34.27
CA ALA A 368 105.16 -53.27 -35.24
C ALA A 368 105.00 -52.44 -36.47
#